data_3fb86c32ced1aa05be523f6cfbd28a93
#
_entry.id   3fb86c32ced1aa05be523f6cfbd28a93
#
_cell.length_a   1.000
_cell.length_b   1.000
_cell.length_c   1.000
_cell.angle_alpha   90.00
_cell.angle_beta   90.00
_cell.angle_gamma   90.00
#
_symmetry.space_group_name_H-M   'P 1'
#
loop_
_entity.id
_entity.type
_entity.pdbx_description
1 polymer ?
#
loop_
_entity_poly.entity_id
_entity_poly.type
_entity_poly.pdbx_seq_one_letter_code
_entity_poly.pdbx_strand_id
1 'polypeptide(L)'
;VEEEWQNLQAMLHTFKSLGAPVLVYAETSGSVQSQKEVPVSQRPVMPDSEFPEYGRKLTEVADRMKDYGVRMVYHHHMGTVIETEREVDLLMKHTGPSVELLIDTGHLTFAGGNVEATTRRHGARIGHVHCKDIRKAVWQRVQQEDMSFLDAVLEGVFTVPGDGFIDFES
;
A
#
# COMPACT_ATOMS: atom_id res chain seq x y z
N VAL A 1 13.80 -0.44 -13.98
CA VAL A 1 14.68 -0.34 -12.79
C VAL A 1 15.59 0.89 -12.90
N GLU A 2 16.34 1.06 -14.00
CA GLU A 2 17.31 2.17 -14.08
C GLU A 2 16.63 3.55 -14.15
N GLU A 3 15.54 3.69 -14.89
CA GLU A 3 14.76 4.93 -14.95
C GLU A 3 14.17 5.27 -13.58
N GLU A 4 13.56 4.28 -12.91
CA GLU A 4 13.02 4.43 -11.55
C GLU A 4 14.12 4.83 -10.57
N TRP A 5 15.28 4.22 -10.69
CA TRP A 5 16.44 4.54 -9.86
C TRP A 5 16.88 6.00 -10.02
N GLN A 6 17.00 6.48 -11.26
CA GLN A 6 17.37 7.88 -11.54
C GLN A 6 16.39 8.87 -10.92
N ASN A 7 15.09 8.57 -10.98
CA ASN A 7 14.03 9.41 -10.37
C ASN A 7 14.15 9.44 -8.84
N LEU A 8 14.47 8.30 -8.21
CA LEU A 8 14.59 8.19 -6.77
C LEU A 8 15.88 8.81 -6.22
N GLN A 9 16.97 8.80 -6.97
CA GLN A 9 18.31 9.13 -6.47
C GLN A 9 18.39 10.54 -5.86
N ALA A 10 17.81 11.55 -6.51
CA ALA A 10 17.80 12.92 -5.99
C ALA A 10 17.03 13.03 -4.66
N MET A 11 15.92 12.30 -4.56
CA MET A 11 15.10 12.21 -3.35
C MET A 11 15.87 11.51 -2.23
N LEU A 12 16.59 10.43 -2.51
CA LEU A 12 17.36 9.67 -1.53
C LEU A 12 18.51 10.51 -0.92
N HIS A 13 19.14 11.37 -1.71
CA HIS A 13 20.12 12.32 -1.17
C HIS A 13 19.48 13.28 -0.17
N THR A 14 18.28 13.78 -0.47
CA THR A 14 17.53 14.63 0.44
C THR A 14 17.14 13.87 1.72
N PHE A 15 16.62 12.67 1.61
CA PHE A 15 16.27 11.80 2.75
C PHE A 15 17.49 11.58 3.67
N LYS A 16 18.62 11.23 3.06
CA LYS A 16 19.88 11.04 3.80
C LYS A 16 20.31 12.30 4.55
N SER A 17 20.24 13.46 3.90
CA SER A 17 20.65 14.74 4.51
C SER A 17 19.75 15.18 5.65
N LEU A 18 18.46 14.83 5.59
CA LEU A 18 17.46 15.12 6.63
C LEU A 18 17.37 14.03 7.70
N GLY A 19 18.10 12.93 7.57
CA GLY A 19 18.01 11.79 8.48
C GLY A 19 16.68 11.06 8.43
N ALA A 20 15.95 11.13 7.30
CA ALA A 20 14.69 10.41 7.09
C ALA A 20 14.98 8.93 6.75
N PRO A 21 14.61 7.96 7.61
CA PRO A 21 15.08 6.57 7.48
C PRO A 21 14.19 5.71 6.57
N VAL A 22 13.02 6.21 6.14
CA VAL A 22 11.99 5.43 5.46
C VAL A 22 11.46 6.20 4.26
N LEU A 23 11.35 5.52 3.12
CA LEU A 23 10.62 5.97 1.95
C LEU A 23 9.39 5.10 1.75
N VAL A 24 8.23 5.73 1.73
CA VAL A 24 6.95 5.07 1.40
C VAL A 24 6.85 4.98 -0.12
N TYR A 25 6.78 3.77 -0.63
CA TYR A 25 6.65 3.47 -2.06
C TYR A 25 5.31 2.82 -2.37
N ALA A 26 4.69 3.20 -3.46
CA ALA A 26 3.51 2.54 -4.01
C ALA A 26 3.60 2.54 -5.55
N GLU A 27 3.15 1.46 -6.19
CA GLU A 27 2.96 1.43 -7.63
C GLU A 27 1.64 2.11 -7.99
N THR A 28 1.74 3.25 -8.64
CA THR A 28 0.56 4.07 -8.98
C THR A 28 0.28 4.18 -10.47
N SER A 29 1.05 3.49 -11.31
CA SER A 29 0.83 3.49 -12.76
C SER A 29 -0.56 2.96 -13.10
N GLY A 30 -1.34 3.76 -13.81
CA GLY A 30 -2.71 3.42 -14.18
C GLY A 30 -3.70 3.37 -13.01
N SER A 31 -3.32 3.83 -11.81
CA SER A 31 -4.21 3.81 -10.65
C SER A 31 -5.45 4.69 -10.86
N VAL A 32 -6.57 4.29 -10.26
CA VAL A 32 -7.84 5.05 -10.28
C VAL A 32 -8.11 5.79 -8.98
N GLN A 33 -7.17 5.77 -8.03
CA GLN A 33 -7.35 6.32 -6.68
C GLN A 33 -7.71 7.81 -6.64
N SER A 34 -7.28 8.58 -7.61
CA SER A 34 -7.55 10.02 -7.71
C SER A 34 -8.64 10.38 -8.73
N GLN A 35 -9.25 9.37 -9.34
CA GLN A 35 -10.24 9.58 -10.39
C GLN A 35 -11.65 9.55 -9.79
N LYS A 36 -12.31 10.69 -9.85
CA LYS A 36 -13.72 10.81 -9.48
C LYS A 36 -14.58 10.04 -10.49
N GLU A 37 -15.65 9.43 -10.03
CA GLU A 37 -16.62 8.69 -10.87
C GLU A 37 -16.05 7.44 -11.57
N VAL A 38 -14.79 7.07 -11.32
CA VAL A 38 -14.24 5.80 -11.78
C VAL A 38 -14.34 4.79 -10.62
N PRO A 39 -15.19 3.76 -10.75
CA PRO A 39 -15.37 2.77 -9.70
C PRO A 39 -14.08 2.08 -9.28
N VAL A 40 -13.95 1.75 -7.99
CA VAL A 40 -12.80 0.99 -7.47
C VAL A 40 -12.65 -0.35 -8.19
N SER A 41 -13.76 -0.97 -8.59
CA SER A 41 -13.75 -2.23 -9.36
C SER A 41 -13.01 -2.14 -10.70
N GLN A 42 -12.82 -0.93 -11.25
CA GLN A 42 -12.09 -0.69 -12.50
C GLN A 42 -10.59 -0.43 -12.31
N ARG A 43 -10.06 -0.67 -11.11
CA ARG A 43 -8.63 -0.55 -10.85
C ARG A 43 -7.78 -1.47 -11.73
N PRO A 44 -6.50 -1.14 -11.95
CA PRO A 44 -5.59 -2.06 -12.61
C PRO A 44 -5.36 -3.31 -11.72
N VAL A 45 -5.24 -4.46 -12.36
CA VAL A 45 -4.94 -5.74 -11.70
C VAL A 45 -3.70 -6.34 -12.34
N MET A 46 -2.70 -6.66 -11.53
CA MET A 46 -1.49 -7.33 -11.99
C MET A 46 -1.76 -8.84 -12.11
N PRO A 47 -1.50 -9.48 -13.27
CA PRO A 47 -1.55 -10.93 -13.39
C PRO A 47 -0.55 -11.62 -12.44
N ASP A 48 -0.92 -12.75 -11.87
CA ASP A 48 -0.05 -13.51 -10.95
C ASP A 48 1.32 -13.81 -11.55
N SER A 49 1.36 -14.07 -12.86
CA SER A 49 2.60 -14.35 -13.58
C SER A 49 3.61 -13.19 -13.63
N GLU A 50 3.18 -11.96 -13.35
CA GLU A 50 4.03 -10.77 -13.37
C GLU A 50 4.68 -10.48 -12.02
N PHE A 51 4.11 -10.99 -10.91
CA PHE A 51 4.64 -10.76 -9.56
C PHE A 51 6.11 -11.17 -9.37
N PRO A 52 6.60 -12.31 -9.92
CA PRO A 52 8.02 -12.67 -9.77
C PRO A 52 8.96 -11.63 -10.35
N GLU A 53 8.69 -11.14 -11.54
CA GLU A 53 9.55 -10.14 -12.21
C GLU A 53 9.39 -8.76 -11.57
N TYR A 54 8.18 -8.36 -11.23
CA TYR A 54 7.92 -7.12 -10.50
C TYR A 54 8.65 -7.11 -9.15
N GLY A 55 8.50 -8.18 -8.37
CA GLY A 55 9.13 -8.31 -7.05
C GLY A 55 10.66 -8.33 -7.11
N ARG A 56 11.24 -8.96 -8.15
CA ARG A 56 12.69 -8.94 -8.40
C ARG A 56 13.19 -7.50 -8.65
N LYS A 57 12.51 -6.75 -9.54
CA LYS A 57 12.86 -5.36 -9.86
C LYS A 57 12.72 -4.44 -8.65
N LEU A 58 11.65 -4.59 -7.89
CA LEU A 58 11.40 -3.81 -6.69
C LEU A 58 12.46 -4.08 -5.62
N THR A 59 12.86 -5.34 -5.45
CA THR A 59 13.93 -5.74 -4.53
C THR A 59 15.27 -5.11 -4.93
N GLU A 60 15.61 -5.09 -6.22
CA GLU A 60 16.83 -4.47 -6.71
C GLU A 60 16.87 -2.97 -6.37
N VAL A 61 15.77 -2.25 -6.54
CA VAL A 61 15.68 -0.83 -6.16
C VAL A 61 15.82 -0.67 -4.64
N ALA A 62 15.11 -1.48 -3.85
CA ALA A 62 15.17 -1.42 -2.39
C ALA A 62 16.57 -1.76 -1.83
N ASP A 63 17.28 -2.70 -2.45
CA ASP A 63 18.66 -3.02 -2.06
C ASP A 63 19.60 -1.83 -2.30
N ARG A 64 19.49 -1.14 -3.44
CA ARG A 64 20.28 0.06 -3.74
C ARG A 64 19.98 1.22 -2.78
N MET A 65 18.76 1.34 -2.25
CA MET A 65 18.38 2.38 -1.29
C MET A 65 19.11 2.25 0.05
N LYS A 66 19.54 1.04 0.43
CA LYS A 66 20.31 0.80 1.67
C LYS A 66 21.60 1.60 1.74
N ASP A 67 22.26 1.86 0.60
CA ASP A 67 23.51 2.64 0.52
C ASP A 67 23.28 4.10 0.95
N TYR A 68 22.05 4.55 0.91
CA TYR A 68 21.62 5.87 1.37
C TYR A 68 21.15 5.87 2.84
N GLY A 69 21.07 4.69 3.48
CA GLY A 69 20.51 4.54 4.82
C GLY A 69 18.98 4.68 4.84
N VAL A 70 18.31 4.52 3.70
CA VAL A 70 16.86 4.66 3.56
C VAL A 70 16.24 3.30 3.25
N ARG A 71 15.23 2.90 4.03
CA ARG A 71 14.48 1.67 3.83
C ARG A 71 13.26 1.92 2.96
N MET A 72 12.94 0.97 2.08
CA MET A 72 11.69 0.99 1.32
C MET A 72 10.60 0.28 2.12
N VAL A 73 9.47 0.96 2.33
CA VAL A 73 8.23 0.34 2.80
C VAL A 73 7.17 0.43 1.72
N TYR A 74 6.66 -0.70 1.28
CA TYR A 74 5.64 -0.76 0.24
C TYR A 74 4.26 -0.50 0.82
N HIS A 75 3.58 0.52 0.32
CA HIS A 75 2.23 0.90 0.70
C HIS A 75 1.21 0.30 -0.29
N HIS A 76 0.50 -0.76 0.11
CA HIS A 76 -0.68 -1.22 -0.60
C HIS A 76 -1.78 -0.17 -0.49
N HIS A 77 -2.51 0.07 -1.57
CA HIS A 77 -3.45 1.19 -1.61
C HIS A 77 -4.66 0.89 -2.50
N MET A 78 -5.83 1.37 -2.08
CA MET A 78 -7.04 1.29 -2.88
C MET A 78 -6.85 1.92 -4.26
N GLY A 79 -7.40 1.28 -5.29
CA GLY A 79 -7.32 1.76 -6.66
C GLY A 79 -6.00 1.52 -7.38
N THR A 80 -5.07 0.76 -6.78
CA THR A 80 -3.76 0.40 -7.36
C THR A 80 -3.66 -1.10 -7.69
N VAL A 81 -2.54 -1.53 -8.26
CA VAL A 81 -2.27 -2.95 -8.58
C VAL A 81 -2.05 -3.84 -7.36
N ILE A 82 -1.70 -3.25 -6.20
CA ILE A 82 -1.55 -3.96 -4.92
C ILE A 82 -2.54 -3.34 -3.93
N GLU A 83 -3.72 -3.93 -3.87
CA GLU A 83 -4.84 -3.45 -3.06
C GLU A 83 -5.29 -4.50 -2.04
N THR A 84 -5.53 -5.73 -2.50
CA THR A 84 -6.12 -6.80 -1.71
C THR A 84 -5.08 -7.53 -0.84
N GLU A 85 -5.55 -8.19 0.23
CA GLU A 85 -4.71 -9.06 1.08
C GLU A 85 -3.95 -10.10 0.25
N ARG A 86 -4.61 -10.71 -0.75
CA ARG A 86 -3.99 -11.69 -1.65
C ARG A 86 -2.84 -11.09 -2.46
N GLU A 87 -3.01 -9.87 -2.97
CA GLU A 87 -1.96 -9.18 -3.73
C GLU A 87 -0.79 -8.77 -2.82
N VAL A 88 -1.08 -8.37 -1.58
CA VAL A 88 -0.04 -8.17 -0.55
C VAL A 88 0.74 -9.46 -0.30
N ASP A 89 0.07 -10.59 -0.16
CA ASP A 89 0.72 -11.90 0.03
C ASP A 89 1.62 -12.26 -1.16
N LEU A 90 1.15 -12.03 -2.39
CA LEU A 90 1.94 -12.27 -3.60
C LEU A 90 3.16 -11.35 -3.68
N LEU A 91 2.98 -10.05 -3.40
CA LEU A 91 4.08 -9.10 -3.34
C LEU A 91 5.15 -9.55 -2.34
N MET A 92 4.74 -9.84 -1.11
CA MET A 92 5.66 -10.23 -0.04
C MET A 92 6.36 -11.56 -0.33
N LYS A 93 5.70 -12.49 -1.01
CA LYS A 93 6.27 -13.76 -1.46
C LYS A 93 7.37 -13.58 -2.52
N HIS A 94 7.20 -12.63 -3.42
CA HIS A 94 8.08 -12.45 -4.57
C HIS A 94 9.10 -11.32 -4.41
N THR A 95 9.13 -10.64 -3.26
CA THR A 95 10.13 -9.63 -2.91
C THR A 95 11.12 -10.14 -1.88
N GLY A 96 12.36 -9.65 -1.96
CA GLY A 96 13.40 -9.89 -0.96
C GLY A 96 13.18 -9.08 0.34
N PRO A 97 14.01 -9.32 1.37
CA PRO A 97 13.85 -8.74 2.69
C PRO A 97 14.09 -7.22 2.75
N SER A 98 14.63 -6.63 1.72
CA SER A 98 14.82 -5.17 1.61
C SER A 98 13.53 -4.40 1.30
N VAL A 99 12.53 -5.09 0.78
CA VAL A 99 11.19 -4.53 0.60
C VAL A 99 10.39 -4.86 1.85
N GLU A 100 10.18 -3.86 2.70
CA GLU A 100 9.34 -3.99 3.87
C GLU A 100 7.88 -3.62 3.53
N LEU A 101 6.93 -4.08 4.34
CA LEU A 101 5.52 -3.75 4.18
C LEU A 101 5.16 -2.53 5.03
N LEU A 102 4.46 -1.59 4.45
CA LEU A 102 3.65 -0.65 5.20
C LEU A 102 2.25 -1.24 5.30
N ILE A 103 1.83 -1.60 6.53
CA ILE A 103 0.45 -2.02 6.78
C ILE A 103 -0.42 -0.77 6.98
N ASP A 104 -1.46 -0.64 6.16
CA ASP A 104 -2.47 0.41 6.33
C ASP A 104 -3.80 -0.25 6.71
N THR A 105 -4.21 -0.05 7.94
CA THR A 105 -5.40 -0.72 8.50
C THR A 105 -6.68 -0.36 7.75
N GLY A 106 -6.80 0.89 7.32
CA GLY A 106 -7.96 1.36 6.57
C GLY A 106 -8.01 0.82 5.14
N HIS A 107 -6.90 0.91 4.39
CA HIS A 107 -6.89 0.39 3.02
C HIS A 107 -7.11 -1.12 2.97
N LEU A 108 -6.48 -1.86 3.88
CA LEU A 108 -6.64 -3.31 3.92
C LEU A 108 -8.08 -3.72 4.25
N THR A 109 -8.68 -3.08 5.27
CA THR A 109 -10.08 -3.33 5.65
C THR A 109 -11.05 -2.89 4.54
N PHE A 110 -10.78 -1.77 3.88
CA PHE A 110 -11.60 -1.31 2.75
C PHE A 110 -11.64 -2.35 1.63
N ALA A 111 -10.51 -2.98 1.33
CA ALA A 111 -10.38 -4.06 0.35
C ALA A 111 -10.94 -5.41 0.84
N GLY A 112 -11.53 -5.48 2.03
CA GLY A 112 -12.09 -6.70 2.62
C GLY A 112 -11.05 -7.65 3.23
N GLY A 113 -9.80 -7.19 3.43
CA GLY A 113 -8.72 -7.96 4.03
C GLY A 113 -8.81 -7.99 5.57
N ASN A 114 -8.11 -8.96 6.16
CA ASN A 114 -8.01 -9.12 7.61
C ASN A 114 -6.68 -8.56 8.12
N VAL A 115 -6.75 -7.43 8.85
CA VAL A 115 -5.59 -6.71 9.37
C VAL A 115 -4.76 -7.58 10.32
N GLU A 116 -5.42 -8.24 11.28
CA GLU A 116 -4.75 -9.09 12.27
C GLU A 116 -4.01 -10.27 11.60
N ALA A 117 -4.69 -11.00 10.72
CA ALA A 117 -4.11 -12.14 10.02
C ALA A 117 -2.93 -11.72 9.13
N THR A 118 -3.06 -10.60 8.41
CA THR A 118 -2.00 -10.07 7.55
C THR A 118 -0.81 -9.58 8.38
N THR A 119 -1.06 -8.91 9.49
CA THR A 119 -0.02 -8.47 10.43
C THR A 119 0.73 -9.65 11.03
N ARG A 120 0.05 -10.70 11.45
CA ARG A 120 0.69 -11.95 11.96
C ARG A 120 1.54 -12.64 10.90
N ARG A 121 1.06 -12.67 9.65
CA ARG A 121 1.75 -13.34 8.54
C ARG A 121 3.02 -12.63 8.12
N HIS A 122 3.00 -11.31 8.10
CA HIS A 122 4.08 -10.48 7.58
C HIS A 122 4.84 -9.68 8.64
N GLY A 123 4.54 -9.86 9.92
CA GLY A 123 5.06 -9.06 11.05
C GLY A 123 6.56 -8.83 11.04
N ALA A 124 7.35 -9.85 10.67
CA ALA A 124 8.81 -9.75 10.57
C ALA A 124 9.31 -8.79 9.47
N ARG A 125 8.44 -8.37 8.57
CA ARG A 125 8.74 -7.46 7.44
C ARG A 125 7.88 -6.21 7.44
N ILE A 126 7.13 -5.92 8.50
CA ILE A 126 6.40 -4.65 8.63
C ILE A 126 7.40 -3.58 9.09
N GLY A 127 7.63 -2.60 8.24
CA GLY A 127 8.56 -1.49 8.48
C GLY A 127 7.87 -0.18 8.83
N HIS A 128 6.57 -0.07 8.59
CA HIS A 128 5.76 1.11 8.89
C HIS A 128 4.28 0.77 9.01
N VAL A 129 3.52 1.64 9.70
CA VAL A 129 2.08 1.45 9.90
C VAL A 129 1.34 2.77 9.68
N HIS A 130 0.23 2.71 8.94
CA HIS A 130 -0.78 3.76 8.90
C HIS A 130 -2.04 3.26 9.63
N CYS A 131 -2.41 3.95 10.70
CA CYS A 131 -3.61 3.64 11.47
C CYS A 131 -4.77 4.51 10.98
N LYS A 132 -5.60 3.97 10.11
CA LYS A 132 -6.87 4.55 9.70
C LYS A 132 -8.00 3.63 10.14
N ASP A 133 -9.09 4.21 10.61
CA ASP A 133 -10.33 3.47 10.86
C ASP A 133 -11.33 3.72 9.73
N ILE A 134 -12.40 2.93 9.68
CA ILE A 134 -13.40 2.97 8.61
C ILE A 134 -14.80 3.13 9.20
N ARG A 135 -15.56 4.11 8.69
CA ARG A 135 -16.98 4.27 8.99
C ARG A 135 -17.80 3.23 8.24
N LYS A 136 -18.31 2.26 8.97
CA LYS A 136 -19.00 1.07 8.42
C LYS A 136 -20.13 1.41 7.45
N ALA A 137 -20.98 2.39 7.81
CA ALA A 137 -22.13 2.75 6.98
C ALA A 137 -21.70 3.34 5.62
N VAL A 138 -20.65 4.17 5.60
CA VAL A 138 -20.11 4.73 4.36
C VAL A 138 -19.48 3.62 3.52
N TRP A 139 -18.64 2.77 4.12
CA TRP A 139 -18.01 1.65 3.44
C TRP A 139 -19.03 0.68 2.81
N GLN A 140 -20.09 0.33 3.54
CA GLN A 140 -21.15 -0.54 3.01
C GLN A 140 -21.82 0.06 1.77
N ARG A 141 -22.10 1.36 1.79
CA ARG A 141 -22.67 2.06 0.64
C ARG A 141 -21.70 2.06 -0.55
N VAL A 142 -20.45 2.35 -0.29
CA VAL A 142 -19.39 2.33 -1.34
C VAL A 142 -19.33 0.98 -2.02
N GLN A 143 -19.41 -0.13 -1.26
CA GLN A 143 -19.40 -1.49 -1.82
C GLN A 143 -20.69 -1.79 -2.62
N GLN A 144 -21.85 -1.32 -2.15
CA GLN A 144 -23.13 -1.56 -2.81
C GLN A 144 -23.29 -0.78 -4.12
N GLU A 145 -22.77 0.44 -4.16
CA GLU A 145 -22.92 1.37 -5.29
C GLU A 145 -21.70 1.35 -6.23
N ASP A 146 -20.68 0.54 -5.94
CA ASP A 146 -19.39 0.52 -6.65
C ASP A 146 -18.84 1.93 -6.88
N MET A 147 -18.75 2.70 -5.81
CA MET A 147 -18.29 4.09 -5.87
C MET A 147 -16.82 4.19 -6.23
N SER A 148 -16.40 5.36 -6.72
CA SER A 148 -14.98 5.66 -6.84
C SER A 148 -14.31 5.75 -5.46
N PHE A 149 -13.02 5.45 -5.39
CA PHE A 149 -12.26 5.62 -4.14
C PHE A 149 -12.27 7.08 -3.69
N LEU A 150 -12.11 8.03 -4.62
CA LEU A 150 -12.11 9.45 -4.28
C LEU A 150 -13.47 9.91 -3.72
N ASP A 151 -14.57 9.47 -4.31
CA ASP A 151 -15.90 9.81 -3.77
C ASP A 151 -16.11 9.19 -2.38
N ALA A 152 -15.66 7.96 -2.15
CA ALA A 152 -15.68 7.34 -0.84
C ALA A 152 -14.91 8.16 0.21
N VAL A 153 -13.73 8.67 -0.14
CA VAL A 153 -12.92 9.54 0.73
C VAL A 153 -13.63 10.86 1.00
N LEU A 154 -14.20 11.49 -0.01
CA LEU A 154 -14.95 12.75 0.13
C LEU A 154 -16.20 12.59 1.01
N GLU A 155 -16.81 11.41 1.04
CA GLU A 155 -17.90 11.07 1.93
C GLU A 155 -17.47 10.63 3.33
N GLY A 156 -16.16 10.65 3.58
CA GLY A 156 -15.60 10.43 4.90
C GLY A 156 -15.55 8.95 5.30
N VAL A 157 -15.23 8.04 4.37
CA VAL A 157 -15.07 6.61 4.66
C VAL A 157 -13.99 6.35 5.71
N PHE A 158 -12.88 7.10 5.65
CA PHE A 158 -11.81 7.00 6.64
C PHE A 158 -12.02 7.93 7.83
N THR A 159 -11.57 7.47 8.98
CA THR A 159 -11.62 8.21 10.23
C THR A 159 -10.43 7.88 11.13
N VAL A 160 -10.38 8.47 12.32
CA VAL A 160 -9.35 8.18 13.33
C VAL A 160 -9.63 6.84 14.02
N PRO A 161 -8.58 6.12 14.49
CA PRO A 161 -8.76 4.89 15.27
C PRO A 161 -9.74 5.05 16.42
N GLY A 162 -10.69 4.11 16.52
CA GLY A 162 -11.74 4.09 17.54
C GLY A 162 -13.05 4.82 17.18
N ASP A 163 -13.10 5.49 16.02
CA ASP A 163 -14.33 6.13 15.50
C ASP A 163 -14.98 5.33 14.35
N GLY A 164 -14.47 4.16 14.05
CA GLY A 164 -14.96 3.27 13.00
C GLY A 164 -15.30 1.88 13.53
N PHE A 165 -15.02 0.85 12.71
CA PHE A 165 -15.34 -0.54 13.08
C PHE A 165 -14.12 -1.48 13.10
N ILE A 166 -12.92 -0.96 12.88
CA ILE A 166 -11.70 -1.76 12.98
C ILE A 166 -11.38 -1.97 14.46
N ASP A 167 -11.15 -3.23 14.85
CA ASP A 167 -10.71 -3.55 16.21
C ASP A 167 -9.20 -3.29 16.32
N PHE A 168 -8.82 -2.30 17.12
CA PHE A 168 -7.44 -1.95 17.44
C PHE A 168 -6.97 -2.49 18.78
N GLU A 169 -7.82 -3.23 19.52
CA GLU A 169 -7.50 -3.77 20.84
C GLU A 169 -7.06 -5.25 20.79
N SER A 170 -7.31 -5.93 19.65
CA SER A 170 -7.04 -7.36 19.45
C SER A 170 -5.58 -7.68 19.06
#